data_5818f51f334e1101198e8ef5c3116db7
#
_entry.id   5818f51f334e1101198e8ef5c3116db7
#
_cell.length_a   1.000
_cell.length_b   1.000
_cell.length_c   1.000
_cell.angle_alpha   90.00
_cell.angle_beta   90.00
_cell.angle_gamma   90.00
#
_symmetry.space_group_name_H-M   'P 1'
#
loop_
_entity.id
_entity.type
_entity.pdbx_description
1 polymer ?
#
loop_
_entity_poly.entity_id
_entity_poly.type
_entity_poly.pdbx_seq_one_letter_code
_entity_poly.pdbx_strand_id
1 'polypeptide(L)'
;MKKTTDIVLLVLGALLGGFFVYKGITKHFISPCKVYGPESTIPLEYQQVITAFCKSGFFKVVGAIQVLSGLLLIIPKTRLLGALTLLPVVINMFLIHYFLDNRPEELWETGIPLAMTLIIILMNFGRVKRVLS
;
A
#
# COMPACT_ATOMS: atom_id res chain seq x y z
N MET A 1 0.37 4.61 29.20
CA MET A 1 0.09 3.68 28.11
C MET A 1 -0.57 4.33 26.91
N LYS A 2 -1.60 5.15 27.12
CA LYS A 2 -2.25 5.88 26.04
C LYS A 2 -1.28 6.79 25.26
N LYS A 3 -0.38 7.47 25.97
CA LYS A 3 0.65 8.32 25.34
C LYS A 3 1.60 7.53 24.43
N THR A 4 2.04 6.34 24.89
CA THR A 4 2.92 5.49 24.10
C THR A 4 2.20 5.00 22.85
N THR A 5 0.95 4.58 22.97
CA THR A 5 0.12 4.17 21.85
C THR A 5 -0.04 5.29 20.84
N ASP A 6 -0.30 6.52 21.30
CA ASP A 6 -0.45 7.68 20.42
C ASP A 6 0.85 7.98 19.66
N ILE A 7 2.00 7.89 20.34
CA ILE A 7 3.31 8.10 19.71
C ILE A 7 3.59 7.03 18.66
N VAL A 8 3.32 5.76 18.99
CA VAL A 8 3.51 4.63 18.05
C VAL A 8 2.63 4.84 16.81
N LEU A 9 1.36 5.19 17.01
CA LEU A 9 0.45 5.45 15.89
C LEU A 9 0.90 6.64 15.06
N LEU A 10 1.40 7.69 15.67
CA LEU A 10 1.91 8.86 14.96
C LEU A 10 3.09 8.48 14.07
N VAL A 11 4.04 7.73 14.61
CA VAL A 11 5.24 7.31 13.88
C VAL A 11 4.85 6.35 12.75
N LEU A 12 4.04 5.32 13.03
CA LEU A 12 3.60 4.37 12.00
C LEU A 12 2.80 5.07 10.91
N GLY A 13 1.89 5.95 11.29
CA GLY A 13 1.07 6.70 10.33
C GLY A 13 1.92 7.60 9.44
N ALA A 14 2.88 8.31 10.01
CA ALA A 14 3.76 9.19 9.26
C ALA A 14 4.67 8.41 8.31
N LEU A 15 5.27 7.31 8.77
CA LEU A 15 6.16 6.50 7.94
C LEU A 15 5.39 5.81 6.81
N LEU A 16 4.29 5.17 7.14
CA LEU A 16 3.47 4.46 6.16
C LEU A 16 2.84 5.43 5.17
N GLY A 17 2.26 6.52 5.68
CA GLY A 17 1.64 7.54 4.86
C GLY A 17 2.63 8.21 3.92
N GLY A 18 3.79 8.61 4.44
CA GLY A 18 4.86 9.21 3.64
C GLY A 18 5.36 8.25 2.56
N PHE A 19 5.53 6.98 2.91
CA PHE A 19 5.94 5.94 1.97
C PHE A 19 4.96 5.83 0.80
N PHE A 20 3.66 5.79 1.09
CA PHE A 20 2.66 5.62 0.03
C PHE A 20 2.42 6.88 -0.77
N VAL A 21 2.56 8.06 -0.19
CA VAL A 21 2.54 9.31 -0.95
C VAL A 21 3.70 9.31 -1.95
N TYR A 22 4.90 9.00 -1.48
CA TYR A 22 6.09 8.96 -2.33
C TYR A 22 5.95 7.91 -3.44
N LYS A 23 5.60 6.67 -3.08
CA LYS A 23 5.47 5.57 -4.05
C LYS A 23 4.30 5.78 -5.01
N GLY A 24 3.19 6.30 -4.51
CA GLY A 24 2.03 6.58 -5.36
C GLY A 24 2.36 7.60 -6.44
N ILE A 25 3.07 8.67 -6.08
CA ILE A 25 3.45 9.70 -7.04
C ILE A 25 4.53 9.19 -7.99
N THR A 26 5.63 8.63 -7.45
CA THR A 26 6.78 8.26 -8.28
C THR A 26 6.52 7.05 -9.15
N LYS A 27 5.88 6.02 -8.60
CA LYS A 27 5.68 4.76 -9.30
C LYS A 27 4.54 4.82 -10.32
N HIS A 28 3.47 5.55 -10.01
CA HIS A 28 2.24 5.50 -10.81
C HIS A 28 2.00 6.73 -11.68
N PHE A 29 2.62 7.87 -11.37
CA PHE A 29 2.41 9.11 -12.14
C PHE A 29 3.66 9.58 -12.86
N ILE A 30 4.85 9.44 -12.27
CA ILE A 30 6.10 9.95 -12.84
C ILE A 30 6.78 8.90 -13.70
N SER A 31 6.90 7.66 -13.20
CA SER A 31 7.61 6.59 -13.89
C SER A 31 6.82 6.10 -15.11
N PRO A 32 7.48 5.88 -16.26
CA PRO A 32 6.80 5.29 -17.41
C PRO A 32 6.46 3.82 -17.17
N CYS A 33 5.60 3.28 -18.02
CA CYS A 33 5.27 1.86 -17.97
C CYS A 33 6.52 1.02 -18.21
N LYS A 34 6.74 0.04 -17.35
CA LYS A 34 7.90 -0.82 -17.43
C LYS A 34 7.80 -1.74 -18.64
N VAL A 35 8.87 -1.84 -19.41
CA VAL A 35 8.97 -2.76 -20.54
C VAL A 35 9.90 -3.89 -20.12
N TYR A 36 9.40 -5.12 -20.22
CA TYR A 36 10.17 -6.31 -19.88
C TYR A 36 10.82 -6.88 -21.12
N GLY A 37 12.15 -7.04 -21.08
CA GLY A 37 12.90 -7.64 -22.17
C GLY A 37 12.85 -9.17 -22.12
N PRO A 38 13.29 -9.84 -23.21
CA PRO A 38 13.33 -11.30 -23.25
C PRO A 38 14.29 -11.93 -22.24
N GLU A 39 15.20 -11.12 -21.68
CA GLU A 39 16.18 -11.56 -20.68
C GLU A 39 15.64 -11.48 -19.25
N SER A 40 14.42 -10.96 -19.08
CA SER A 40 13.84 -10.80 -17.73
C SER A 40 13.58 -12.14 -17.08
N THR A 41 14.01 -12.27 -15.82
CA THR A 41 13.75 -13.45 -14.99
C THR A 41 12.41 -13.36 -14.28
N ILE A 42 11.69 -12.26 -14.44
CA ILE A 42 10.38 -12.03 -13.81
C ILE A 42 9.35 -12.94 -14.48
N PRO A 43 8.46 -13.61 -13.71
CA PRO A 43 7.44 -14.49 -14.30
C PRO A 43 6.57 -13.77 -15.33
N LEU A 44 6.24 -14.47 -16.41
CA LEU A 44 5.49 -13.89 -17.51
C LEU A 44 4.10 -13.40 -17.10
N GLU A 45 3.41 -14.13 -16.25
CA GLU A 45 2.10 -13.77 -15.75
C GLU A 45 2.12 -12.45 -15.01
N TYR A 46 3.16 -12.23 -14.19
CA TYR A 46 3.35 -10.96 -13.49
C TYR A 46 3.58 -9.82 -14.48
N GLN A 47 4.44 -10.03 -15.48
CA GLN A 47 4.71 -9.04 -16.53
C GLN A 47 3.42 -8.64 -17.25
N GLN A 48 2.59 -9.61 -17.59
CA GLN A 48 1.33 -9.37 -18.30
C GLN A 48 0.35 -8.55 -17.47
N VAL A 49 0.21 -8.89 -16.19
CA VAL A 49 -0.70 -8.18 -15.27
C VAL A 49 -0.24 -6.74 -15.09
N ILE A 50 1.04 -6.53 -14.80
CA ILE A 50 1.59 -5.19 -14.55
C ILE A 50 1.50 -4.33 -15.83
N THR A 51 1.80 -4.90 -16.98
CA THR A 51 1.71 -4.18 -18.26
C THR A 51 0.26 -3.76 -18.55
N ALA A 52 -0.68 -4.67 -18.34
CA ALA A 52 -2.10 -4.39 -18.57
C ALA A 52 -2.61 -3.27 -17.64
N PHE A 53 -2.25 -3.34 -16.36
CA PHE A 53 -2.65 -2.31 -15.39
C PHE A 53 -2.03 -0.95 -15.72
N CYS A 54 -0.77 -0.93 -16.15
CA CYS A 54 -0.10 0.31 -16.50
C CYS A 54 -0.69 0.94 -17.77
N LYS A 55 -0.83 0.17 -18.83
CA LYS A 55 -1.33 0.66 -20.14
C LYS A 55 -2.79 1.10 -20.09
N SER A 56 -3.61 0.43 -19.28
CA SER A 56 -5.03 0.78 -19.15
C SER A 56 -5.26 2.05 -18.33
N GLY A 57 -4.25 2.54 -17.61
CA GLY A 57 -4.40 3.64 -16.67
C GLY A 57 -4.88 3.22 -15.29
N PHE A 58 -5.10 1.93 -15.07
CA PHE A 58 -5.56 1.40 -13.78
C PHE A 58 -4.60 1.76 -12.64
N PHE A 59 -3.28 1.71 -12.92
CA PHE A 59 -2.28 2.08 -11.91
C PHE A 59 -2.34 3.54 -11.50
N LYS A 60 -2.82 4.42 -12.36
CA LYS A 60 -3.03 5.83 -11.98
C LYS A 60 -4.12 5.95 -10.93
N VAL A 61 -5.19 5.16 -11.05
CA VAL A 61 -6.25 5.09 -10.04
C VAL A 61 -5.70 4.54 -8.73
N VAL A 62 -4.93 3.45 -8.79
CA VAL A 62 -4.30 2.85 -7.62
C VAL A 62 -3.36 3.87 -6.95
N GLY A 63 -2.55 4.57 -7.75
CA GLY A 63 -1.65 5.60 -7.24
C GLY A 63 -2.38 6.74 -6.56
N ALA A 64 -3.51 7.19 -7.13
CA ALA A 64 -4.33 8.23 -6.52
C ALA A 64 -4.87 7.78 -5.17
N ILE A 65 -5.35 6.54 -5.07
CA ILE A 65 -5.82 5.96 -3.81
C ILE A 65 -4.68 5.88 -2.79
N GLN A 66 -3.49 5.46 -3.22
CA GLN A 66 -2.31 5.38 -2.34
C GLN A 66 -1.92 6.75 -1.79
N VAL A 67 -1.89 7.78 -2.64
CA VAL A 67 -1.56 9.15 -2.22
C VAL A 67 -2.60 9.67 -1.24
N LEU A 68 -3.88 9.55 -1.58
CA LEU A 68 -4.96 10.00 -0.73
C LEU A 68 -4.95 9.29 0.62
N SER A 69 -4.84 7.96 0.60
CA SER A 69 -4.78 7.16 1.82
C SER A 69 -3.54 7.50 2.66
N GLY A 70 -2.41 7.74 2.00
CA GLY A 70 -1.18 8.15 2.69
C GLY A 70 -1.33 9.48 3.40
N LEU A 71 -1.96 10.46 2.76
CA LEU A 71 -2.24 11.76 3.40
C LEU A 71 -3.18 11.59 4.59
N LEU A 72 -4.22 10.76 4.44
CA LEU A 72 -5.15 10.48 5.54
C LEU A 72 -4.46 9.79 6.72
N LEU A 73 -3.47 8.93 6.44
CA LEU A 73 -2.69 8.23 7.48
C LEU A 73 -1.83 9.19 8.30
N ILE A 74 -1.31 10.24 7.67
CA ILE A 74 -0.44 11.21 8.36
C ILE A 74 -1.26 12.04 9.36
N ILE A 75 -2.50 12.36 9.03
CA ILE A 75 -3.38 13.17 9.88
C ILE A 75 -4.03 12.28 10.94
N PRO A 76 -3.84 12.56 12.25
CA PRO A 76 -4.36 11.68 13.31
C PRO A 76 -5.87 11.44 13.27
N LYS A 77 -6.66 12.47 12.91
CA LYS A 77 -8.13 12.36 12.89
C LYS A 77 -8.65 11.43 11.79
N THR A 78 -7.92 11.33 10.68
CA THR A 78 -8.34 10.54 9.52
C THR A 78 -7.50 9.28 9.32
N ARG A 79 -6.62 8.97 10.27
CA ARG A 79 -5.66 7.85 10.15
C ARG A 79 -6.37 6.52 9.93
N LEU A 80 -7.41 6.24 10.71
CA LEU A 80 -8.14 4.98 10.56
C LEU A 80 -8.78 4.86 9.18
N LEU A 81 -9.38 5.95 8.70
CA LEU A 81 -9.97 5.98 7.35
C LEU A 81 -8.90 5.71 6.29
N GLY A 82 -7.73 6.33 6.44
CA GLY A 82 -6.61 6.08 5.53
C GLY A 82 -6.17 4.62 5.53
N ALA A 83 -6.05 4.02 6.71
CA ALA A 83 -5.68 2.61 6.83
C ALA A 83 -6.73 1.69 6.20
N LEU A 84 -8.00 1.97 6.41
CA LEU A 84 -9.08 1.16 5.86
C LEU A 84 -9.17 1.28 4.33
N THR A 85 -8.94 2.46 3.77
CA THR A 85 -8.93 2.64 2.32
C THR A 85 -7.68 2.05 1.66
N LEU A 86 -6.56 2.04 2.38
CA LEU A 86 -5.31 1.47 1.88
C LEU A 86 -5.30 -0.06 1.95
N LEU A 87 -6.04 -0.65 2.88
CA LEU A 87 -5.98 -2.09 3.15
C LEU A 87 -6.24 -2.95 1.90
N PRO A 88 -7.29 -2.72 1.10
CA PRO A 88 -7.49 -3.51 -0.12
C PRO A 88 -6.32 -3.41 -1.09
N VAL A 89 -5.72 -2.22 -1.21
CA VAL A 89 -4.60 -2.00 -2.12
C VAL A 89 -3.38 -2.82 -1.67
N VAL A 90 -3.01 -2.74 -0.39
CA VAL A 90 -1.82 -3.44 0.09
C VAL A 90 -2.02 -4.96 0.12
N ILE A 91 -3.23 -5.43 0.41
CA ILE A 91 -3.54 -6.86 0.35
C ILE A 91 -3.36 -7.36 -1.09
N ASN A 92 -3.93 -6.66 -2.06
CA ASN A 92 -3.84 -7.07 -3.46
C ASN A 92 -2.41 -7.01 -3.97
N MET A 93 -1.65 -5.98 -3.61
CA MET A 93 -0.24 -5.88 -4.00
C MET A 93 0.57 -7.06 -3.45
N PHE A 94 0.36 -7.40 -2.18
CA PHE A 94 1.04 -8.53 -1.56
C PHE A 94 0.67 -9.84 -2.25
N LEU A 95 -0.61 -10.06 -2.53
CA LEU A 95 -1.09 -11.28 -3.17
C LEU A 95 -0.57 -11.40 -4.61
N ILE A 96 -0.50 -10.30 -5.35
CA ILE A 96 0.06 -10.30 -6.70
C ILE A 96 1.52 -10.76 -6.66
N HIS A 97 2.31 -10.23 -5.75
CA HIS A 97 3.71 -10.64 -5.62
C HIS A 97 3.83 -12.08 -5.10
N TYR A 98 2.97 -12.48 -4.18
CA TYR A 98 3.01 -13.83 -3.62
C TYR A 98 2.68 -14.89 -4.67
N PHE A 99 1.63 -14.68 -5.44
CA PHE A 99 1.15 -15.70 -6.38
C PHE A 99 1.79 -15.62 -7.76
N LEU A 100 2.12 -14.42 -8.23
CA LEU A 100 2.59 -14.22 -9.60
C LEU A 100 4.09 -13.98 -9.70
N ASP A 101 4.70 -13.37 -8.70
CA ASP A 101 6.12 -13.03 -8.73
C ASP A 101 6.95 -13.86 -7.77
N ASN A 102 6.52 -13.93 -6.51
CA ASN A 102 7.12 -14.73 -5.43
C ASN A 102 8.62 -14.49 -5.21
N ARG A 103 9.11 -13.27 -5.48
CA ARG A 103 10.48 -12.90 -5.16
C ARG A 103 10.56 -12.42 -3.71
N PRO A 104 11.54 -12.92 -2.91
CA PRO A 104 11.62 -12.56 -1.48
C PRO A 104 11.68 -11.06 -1.22
N GLU A 105 12.46 -10.30 -1.98
CA GLU A 105 12.60 -8.86 -1.80
C GLU A 105 11.28 -8.13 -2.04
N GLU A 106 10.48 -8.57 -3.02
CA GLU A 106 9.17 -7.98 -3.30
C GLU A 106 8.16 -8.33 -2.23
N LEU A 107 8.23 -9.54 -1.69
CA LEU A 107 7.34 -9.96 -0.60
C LEU A 107 7.61 -9.14 0.67
N TRP A 108 8.86 -8.83 0.98
CA TRP A 108 9.19 -7.95 2.09
C TRP A 108 8.69 -6.53 1.84
N GLU A 109 8.92 -6.00 0.65
CA GLU A 109 8.53 -4.65 0.29
C GLU A 109 7.01 -4.43 0.34
N THR A 110 6.22 -5.45 0.03
CA THR A 110 4.75 -5.37 0.10
C THR A 110 4.19 -5.87 1.42
N GLY A 111 4.86 -6.82 2.08
CA GLY A 111 4.43 -7.41 3.34
C GLY A 111 4.59 -6.48 4.53
N ILE A 112 5.67 -5.69 4.59
CA ILE A 112 5.91 -4.75 5.67
C ILE A 112 4.81 -3.67 5.71
N PRO A 113 4.47 -3.00 4.59
CA PRO A 113 3.35 -2.06 4.59
C PRO A 113 2.02 -2.71 4.97
N LEU A 114 1.77 -3.94 4.53
CA LEU A 114 0.57 -4.68 4.91
C LEU A 114 0.52 -4.89 6.43
N ALA A 115 1.64 -5.34 7.02
CA ALA A 115 1.72 -5.54 8.47
C ALA A 115 1.49 -4.23 9.24
N MET A 116 2.10 -3.14 8.78
CA MET A 116 1.93 -1.82 9.40
C MET A 116 0.48 -1.35 9.33
N THR A 117 -0.17 -1.54 8.19
CA THR A 117 -1.59 -1.18 8.00
C THR A 117 -2.46 -1.96 8.95
N LEU A 118 -2.24 -3.27 9.08
CA LEU A 118 -2.99 -4.12 10.00
C LEU A 118 -2.78 -3.71 11.46
N ILE A 119 -1.55 -3.38 11.84
CA ILE A 119 -1.23 -2.92 13.19
C ILE A 119 -2.00 -1.63 13.51
N ILE A 120 -2.02 -0.68 12.60
CA ILE A 120 -2.76 0.58 12.78
C ILE A 120 -4.25 0.29 12.99
N ILE A 121 -4.83 -0.58 12.17
CA ILE A 121 -6.24 -0.95 12.28
C ILE A 121 -6.51 -1.63 13.62
N LEU A 122 -5.67 -2.57 14.03
CA LEU A 122 -5.84 -3.29 15.29
C LEU A 122 -5.72 -2.37 16.51
N MET A 123 -4.80 -1.41 16.47
CA MET A 123 -4.63 -0.44 17.54
C MET A 123 -5.83 0.51 17.64
N ASN A 124 -6.63 0.62 16.59
CA ASN A 124 -7.86 1.41 16.57
C ASN A 124 -9.11 0.52 16.53
N PHE A 125 -9.00 -0.73 17.02
CA PHE A 125 -10.05 -1.74 16.90
C PHE A 125 -11.39 -1.27 17.48
N GLY A 126 -11.37 -0.53 18.60
CA GLY A 126 -12.59 0.02 19.19
C GLY A 126 -13.36 0.93 18.23
N ARG A 127 -12.65 1.75 17.45
CA ARG A 127 -13.25 2.61 16.45
C ARG A 127 -13.79 1.81 15.26
N VAL A 128 -13.03 0.80 14.82
CA VAL A 128 -13.46 -0.09 13.72
C VAL A 128 -14.76 -0.77 14.10
N LYS A 129 -14.83 -1.29 15.32
CA LYS A 129 -16.03 -1.95 15.83
C LYS A 129 -17.25 -1.03 15.81
N ARG A 130 -17.07 0.25 16.16
CA ARG A 130 -18.16 1.22 16.11
C ARG A 130 -18.64 1.47 14.68
N VAL A 131 -17.72 1.55 13.73
CA VAL A 131 -18.06 1.80 12.32
C VAL A 131 -18.81 0.61 11.72
N LEU A 132 -18.45 -0.61 12.11
CA LEU A 132 -19.04 -1.83 11.57
C LEU A 132 -20.32 -2.28 12.26
N SER A 133 -20.60 -1.74 13.45
CA SER A 133 -21.80 -2.14 14.20
C SER A 133 -23.02 -1.27 13.91
#